data_862cabc92e24eae9a49b0ead856e578b
#
_entry.id   862cabc92e24eae9a49b0ead856e578b
#
_cell.length_a   1.000
_cell.length_b   1.000
_cell.length_c   1.000
_cell.angle_alpha   90.00
_cell.angle_beta   90.00
_cell.angle_gamma   90.00
#
_symmetry.space_group_name_H-M   'P 1'
#
loop_
_entity.id
_entity.type
_entity.pdbx_description
1 polymer ?
#
loop_
_entity_poly.entity_id
_entity_poly.type
_entity_poly.pdbx_seq_one_letter_code
_entity_poly.pdbx_strand_id
1 'polypeptide(L)'
;MKVLAVTGGIGSGKSEVCRILAENGLTLQYNADSRAKALYVESPGLLDEIEIALGGKFRDEDGNFVPSRLAAVIFSDSAALEKVEALLFPEMIRDFHKVMAEVAEDQIVVFESATFLEKKQFDGFADIVLLVDAPFDVRLERACRRDGASKEAILARMKSQRLMNELSEGLEDPRISCRVLNDGTRQELEQNVLSVLNQIGNY
;
A
#
# COMPACT_ATOMS: atom_id res chain seq x y z
N MET A 1 7.69 -10.74 17.24
CA MET A 1 7.11 -10.46 15.92
C MET A 1 7.31 -8.99 15.60
N LYS A 2 7.72 -8.66 14.37
CA LYS A 2 7.89 -7.29 13.88
C LYS A 2 7.11 -7.06 12.60
N VAL A 3 6.66 -5.84 12.37
CA VAL A 3 5.98 -5.41 11.14
C VAL A 3 6.95 -4.56 10.32
N LEU A 4 7.24 -5.01 9.09
CA LEU A 4 8.00 -4.27 8.10
C LEU A 4 7.02 -3.65 7.10
N ALA A 5 6.76 -2.36 7.18
CA ALA A 5 5.97 -1.66 6.17
C ALA A 5 6.83 -1.39 4.93
N VAL A 6 6.33 -1.80 3.77
CA VAL A 6 6.92 -1.48 2.46
C VAL A 6 6.03 -0.47 1.76
N THR A 7 6.55 0.74 1.56
CA THR A 7 5.81 1.84 0.95
C THR A 7 6.59 2.49 -0.20
N GLY A 8 5.95 3.37 -0.95
CA GLY A 8 6.57 4.08 -2.07
C GLY A 8 5.55 4.47 -3.14
N GLY A 9 5.93 5.36 -4.02
CA GLY A 9 5.06 5.90 -5.06
C GLY A 9 4.59 4.86 -6.10
N ILE A 10 3.58 5.23 -6.88
CA ILE A 10 3.14 4.44 -8.05
C ILE A 10 4.35 4.20 -8.96
N GLY A 11 4.55 2.95 -9.38
CA GLY A 11 5.65 2.55 -10.27
C GLY A 11 7.03 2.42 -9.60
N SER A 12 7.17 2.63 -8.28
CA SER A 12 8.46 2.50 -7.59
C SER A 12 8.99 1.06 -7.53
N GLY A 13 8.12 0.04 -7.66
CA GLY A 13 8.51 -1.37 -7.63
C GLY A 13 8.36 -2.04 -6.27
N LYS A 14 7.49 -1.55 -5.39
CA LYS A 14 7.17 -2.18 -4.09
C LYS A 14 6.94 -3.68 -4.18
N SER A 15 6.08 -4.11 -5.11
CA SER A 15 5.74 -5.52 -5.25
C SER A 15 6.92 -6.38 -5.68
N GLU A 16 7.89 -5.83 -6.42
CA GLU A 16 9.15 -6.51 -6.74
C GLU A 16 10.03 -6.62 -5.49
N VAL A 17 10.12 -5.57 -4.69
CA VAL A 17 10.81 -5.61 -3.39
C VAL A 17 10.16 -6.64 -2.48
N CYS A 18 8.83 -6.66 -2.36
CA CYS A 18 8.11 -7.67 -1.58
C CYS A 18 8.42 -9.10 -2.08
N ARG A 19 8.51 -9.31 -3.39
CA ARG A 19 8.88 -10.60 -3.96
C ARG A 19 10.31 -11.00 -3.57
N ILE A 20 11.28 -10.09 -3.67
CA ILE A 20 12.66 -10.34 -3.24
C ILE A 20 12.71 -10.66 -1.73
N LEU A 21 11.97 -9.93 -0.91
CA LEU A 21 11.87 -10.20 0.52
C LEU A 21 11.33 -11.61 0.79
N ALA A 22 10.31 -12.05 0.05
CA ALA A 22 9.77 -13.42 0.15
C ALA A 22 10.77 -14.50 -0.27
N GLU A 23 11.50 -14.28 -1.37
CA GLU A 23 12.55 -15.16 -1.86
C GLU A 23 13.69 -15.31 -0.83
N ASN A 24 13.87 -14.33 0.06
CA ASN A 24 14.88 -14.30 1.12
C ASN A 24 14.31 -14.57 2.54
N GLY A 25 13.17 -15.26 2.62
CA GLY A 25 12.64 -15.79 3.88
C GLY A 25 11.51 -15.00 4.51
N LEU A 26 11.23 -13.74 4.09
CA LEU A 26 10.10 -12.96 4.59
C LEU A 26 8.83 -13.29 3.78
N THR A 27 8.31 -14.49 3.96
CA THR A 27 7.19 -15.03 3.16
C THR A 27 5.81 -14.54 3.61
N LEU A 28 5.70 -14.07 4.86
CA LEU A 28 4.46 -13.56 5.42
C LEU A 28 4.23 -12.14 4.93
N GLN A 29 3.29 -11.98 3.99
CA GLN A 29 3.03 -10.70 3.33
C GLN A 29 1.55 -10.36 3.38
N TYR A 30 1.26 -9.12 3.77
CA TYR A 30 -0.06 -8.52 3.77
C TYR A 30 -0.07 -7.33 2.80
N ASN A 31 -0.77 -7.47 1.68
CA ASN A 31 -0.95 -6.38 0.72
C ASN A 31 -2.22 -5.60 1.06
N ALA A 32 -2.07 -4.44 1.65
CA ALA A 32 -3.18 -3.61 2.13
C ALA A 32 -4.12 -3.18 0.98
N ASP A 33 -3.58 -2.85 -0.19
CA ASP A 33 -4.37 -2.40 -1.34
C ASP A 33 -5.27 -3.53 -1.89
N SER A 34 -4.77 -4.76 -1.89
CA SER A 34 -5.53 -5.95 -2.29
C SER A 34 -6.55 -6.35 -1.23
N ARG A 35 -6.16 -6.32 0.05
CA ARG A 35 -7.04 -6.65 1.17
C ARG A 35 -8.18 -5.65 1.32
N ALA A 36 -7.91 -4.35 1.14
CA ALA A 36 -8.94 -3.33 1.12
C ALA A 36 -10.05 -3.65 0.11
N LYS A 37 -9.69 -4.10 -1.10
CA LYS A 37 -10.67 -4.49 -2.12
C LYS A 37 -11.47 -5.73 -1.72
N ALA A 38 -10.82 -6.71 -1.10
CA ALA A 38 -11.48 -7.94 -0.65
C ALA A 38 -12.42 -7.66 0.52
N LEU A 39 -12.05 -6.80 1.47
CA LEU A 39 -12.85 -6.47 2.65
C LEU A 39 -14.21 -5.86 2.33
N TYR A 40 -14.36 -5.13 1.21
CA TYR A 40 -15.69 -4.65 0.79
C TYR A 40 -16.70 -5.79 0.57
N VAL A 41 -16.23 -7.00 0.28
CA VAL A 41 -17.06 -8.18 0.03
C VAL A 41 -17.04 -9.15 1.21
N GLU A 42 -15.88 -9.32 1.84
CA GLU A 42 -15.63 -10.33 2.86
C GLU A 42 -16.02 -9.86 4.27
N SER A 43 -15.95 -8.54 4.55
CA SER A 43 -16.27 -8.03 5.88
C SER A 43 -17.78 -7.81 6.05
N PRO A 44 -18.43 -8.57 6.95
CA PRO A 44 -19.86 -8.43 7.15
C PRO A 44 -20.24 -7.01 7.59
N GLY A 45 -21.18 -6.41 6.85
CA GLY A 45 -21.72 -5.09 7.19
C GLY A 45 -20.90 -3.90 6.71
N LEU A 46 -19.60 -4.03 6.35
CA LEU A 46 -18.77 -2.91 5.93
C LEU A 46 -19.40 -2.14 4.75
N LEU A 47 -19.82 -2.87 3.72
CA LEU A 47 -20.43 -2.23 2.55
C LEU A 47 -21.77 -1.57 2.88
N ASP A 48 -22.55 -2.13 3.81
CA ASP A 48 -23.83 -1.54 4.27
C ASP A 48 -23.56 -0.23 5.02
N GLU A 49 -22.58 -0.20 5.89
CA GLU A 49 -22.17 1.01 6.63
C GLU A 49 -21.68 2.10 5.67
N ILE A 50 -20.92 1.74 4.63
CA ILE A 50 -20.47 2.68 3.59
C ILE A 50 -21.65 3.22 2.79
N GLU A 51 -22.60 2.36 2.39
CA GLU A 51 -23.81 2.78 1.67
C GLU A 51 -24.65 3.76 2.51
N ILE A 52 -24.79 3.51 3.80
CA ILE A 52 -25.46 4.43 4.74
C ILE A 52 -24.69 5.75 4.86
N ALA A 53 -23.37 5.70 5.07
CA ALA A 53 -22.55 6.88 5.30
C ALA A 53 -22.48 7.84 4.09
N LEU A 54 -22.57 7.26 2.87
CA LEU A 54 -22.51 8.01 1.62
C LEU A 54 -23.89 8.28 1.01
N GLY A 55 -24.97 7.65 1.52
CA GLY A 55 -26.31 7.77 0.96
C GLY A 55 -26.42 7.21 -0.48
N GLY A 56 -25.59 6.23 -0.82
CA GLY A 56 -25.50 5.64 -2.17
C GLY A 56 -25.64 4.12 -2.16
N LYS A 57 -25.82 3.53 -3.36
CA LYS A 57 -25.82 2.07 -3.54
C LYS A 57 -24.65 1.65 -4.43
N PHE A 58 -23.82 0.74 -3.92
CA PHE A 58 -22.60 0.27 -4.59
C PHE A 58 -22.70 -1.21 -5.00
N ARG A 59 -23.93 -1.76 -5.00
CA ARG A 59 -24.26 -3.11 -5.46
C ARG A 59 -25.04 -3.09 -6.77
N ASP A 60 -24.92 -4.15 -7.55
CA ASP A 60 -25.80 -4.43 -8.70
C ASP A 60 -27.18 -4.95 -8.24
N GLU A 61 -28.02 -5.36 -9.22
CA GLU A 61 -29.37 -5.90 -8.97
C GLU A 61 -29.34 -7.26 -8.24
N ASP A 62 -28.24 -7.99 -8.38
CA ASP A 62 -28.00 -9.29 -7.73
C ASP A 62 -27.37 -9.14 -6.34
N GLY A 63 -27.08 -7.91 -5.90
CA GLY A 63 -26.48 -7.60 -4.60
C GLY A 63 -24.96 -7.65 -4.57
N ASN A 64 -24.27 -7.87 -5.70
CA ASN A 64 -22.83 -7.92 -5.76
C ASN A 64 -22.22 -6.53 -5.74
N PHE A 65 -21.08 -6.37 -5.05
CA PHE A 65 -20.34 -5.12 -5.01
C PHE A 65 -19.84 -4.71 -6.40
N VAL A 66 -20.06 -3.45 -6.77
CA VAL A 66 -19.62 -2.83 -8.02
C VAL A 66 -18.56 -1.78 -7.72
N PRO A 67 -17.25 -2.12 -7.73
CA PRO A 67 -16.15 -1.23 -7.32
C PRO A 67 -16.13 0.12 -8.05
N SER A 68 -16.51 0.15 -9.32
CA SER A 68 -16.51 1.37 -10.12
C SER A 68 -17.52 2.42 -9.62
N ARG A 69 -18.65 2.00 -9.03
CA ARG A 69 -19.63 2.93 -8.46
C ARG A 69 -19.08 3.64 -7.22
N LEU A 70 -18.42 2.90 -6.32
CA LEU A 70 -17.77 3.48 -5.14
C LEU A 70 -16.59 4.37 -5.56
N ALA A 71 -15.76 3.89 -6.48
CA ALA A 71 -14.61 4.63 -7.02
C ALA A 71 -15.02 5.98 -7.60
N ALA A 72 -16.11 6.05 -8.37
CA ALA A 72 -16.61 7.30 -8.95
C ALA A 72 -16.95 8.35 -7.88
N VAL A 73 -17.44 7.92 -6.71
CA VAL A 73 -17.77 8.82 -5.59
C VAL A 73 -16.51 9.27 -4.88
N ILE A 74 -15.66 8.33 -4.42
CA ILE A 74 -14.49 8.66 -3.59
C ILE A 74 -13.38 9.40 -4.36
N PHE A 75 -13.30 9.25 -5.69
CA PHE A 75 -12.33 10.01 -6.49
C PHE A 75 -12.78 11.44 -6.81
N SER A 76 -14.07 11.74 -6.66
CA SER A 76 -14.63 13.08 -6.91
C SER A 76 -14.89 13.89 -5.64
N ASP A 77 -14.95 13.23 -4.48
CA ASP A 77 -15.28 13.84 -3.19
C ASP A 77 -14.34 13.34 -2.08
N SER A 78 -13.44 14.22 -1.61
CA SER A 78 -12.51 13.91 -0.53
C SER A 78 -13.21 13.61 0.81
N ALA A 79 -14.35 14.24 1.09
CA ALA A 79 -15.10 13.97 2.32
C ALA A 79 -15.75 12.57 2.26
N ALA A 80 -16.18 12.13 1.08
CA ALA A 80 -16.65 10.77 0.87
C ALA A 80 -15.51 9.76 1.05
N LEU A 81 -14.33 10.05 0.52
CA LEU A 81 -13.14 9.21 0.72
C LEU A 81 -12.80 9.07 2.21
N GLU A 82 -12.77 10.17 2.97
CA GLU A 82 -12.49 10.16 4.41
C GLU A 82 -13.50 9.30 5.19
N LYS A 83 -14.79 9.35 4.85
CA LYS A 83 -15.83 8.52 5.48
C LYS A 83 -15.59 7.02 5.20
N VAL A 84 -15.28 6.68 3.94
CA VAL A 84 -14.97 5.29 3.56
C VAL A 84 -13.73 4.79 4.29
N GLU A 85 -12.67 5.59 4.34
CA GLU A 85 -11.44 5.24 5.05
C GLU A 85 -11.67 5.06 6.55
N ALA A 86 -12.49 5.90 7.18
CA ALA A 86 -12.83 5.78 8.61
C ALA A 86 -13.53 4.45 8.94
N LEU A 87 -14.25 3.85 7.99
CA LEU A 87 -14.89 2.54 8.13
C LEU A 87 -13.95 1.40 7.74
N LEU A 88 -13.22 1.55 6.64
CA LEU A 88 -12.36 0.51 6.08
C LEU A 88 -11.09 0.24 6.92
N PHE A 89 -10.42 1.29 7.44
CA PHE A 89 -9.15 1.08 8.15
C PHE A 89 -9.29 0.25 9.43
N PRO A 90 -10.31 0.44 10.30
CA PRO A 90 -10.52 -0.44 11.44
C PRO A 90 -10.72 -1.91 11.04
N GLU A 91 -11.45 -2.17 9.94
CA GLU A 91 -11.62 -3.52 9.40
C GLU A 91 -10.30 -4.11 8.92
N MET A 92 -9.51 -3.32 8.18
CA MET A 92 -8.19 -3.73 7.70
C MET A 92 -7.24 -4.07 8.85
N ILE A 93 -7.23 -3.27 9.90
CA ILE A 93 -6.42 -3.54 11.10
C ILE A 93 -6.87 -4.82 11.79
N ARG A 94 -8.19 -5.04 11.92
CA ARG A 94 -8.73 -6.30 12.46
C ARG A 94 -8.36 -7.52 11.60
N ASP A 95 -8.45 -7.39 10.28
CA ASP A 95 -8.05 -8.44 9.33
C ASP A 95 -6.56 -8.75 9.45
N PHE A 96 -5.72 -7.71 9.49
CA PHE A 96 -4.29 -7.86 9.70
C PHE A 96 -3.99 -8.58 11.02
N HIS A 97 -4.62 -8.17 12.14
CA HIS A 97 -4.42 -8.84 13.43
C HIS A 97 -4.83 -10.32 13.44
N LYS A 98 -5.85 -10.72 12.65
CA LYS A 98 -6.19 -12.13 12.48
C LYS A 98 -5.05 -12.90 11.81
N VAL A 99 -4.47 -12.33 10.75
CA VAL A 99 -3.29 -12.92 10.08
C VAL A 99 -2.11 -13.01 11.06
N MET A 100 -1.90 -11.96 11.86
CA MET A 100 -0.80 -11.88 12.82
C MET A 100 -0.94 -12.87 13.99
N ALA A 101 -2.17 -13.23 14.38
CA ALA A 101 -2.40 -14.18 15.48
C ALA A 101 -1.87 -15.60 15.18
N GLU A 102 -1.63 -15.92 13.93
CA GLU A 102 -1.08 -17.21 13.48
C GLU A 102 0.43 -17.17 13.26
N VAL A 103 1.08 -16.02 13.51
CA VAL A 103 2.49 -15.77 13.23
C VAL A 103 3.34 -15.95 14.49
N ALA A 104 4.46 -16.66 14.39
CA ALA A 104 5.40 -16.84 15.50
C ALA A 104 6.06 -15.51 15.93
N GLU A 105 6.41 -15.41 17.22
CA GLU A 105 6.90 -14.17 17.84
C GLU A 105 8.22 -13.64 17.25
N ASP A 106 9.03 -14.50 16.65
CA ASP A 106 10.33 -14.19 16.07
C ASP A 106 10.26 -13.83 14.56
N GLN A 107 9.07 -13.88 13.97
CA GLN A 107 8.91 -13.61 12.53
C GLN A 107 8.68 -12.13 12.22
N ILE A 108 9.02 -11.77 10.98
CA ILE A 108 8.72 -10.46 10.40
C ILE A 108 7.59 -10.62 9.39
N VAL A 109 6.58 -9.76 9.51
CA VAL A 109 5.49 -9.67 8.54
C VAL A 109 5.67 -8.42 7.69
N VAL A 110 5.62 -8.61 6.37
CA VAL A 110 5.70 -7.51 5.40
C VAL A 110 4.30 -6.95 5.16
N PHE A 111 4.11 -5.66 5.45
CA PHE A 111 2.88 -4.92 5.19
C PHE A 111 3.10 -3.99 3.99
N GLU A 112 2.61 -4.36 2.80
CA GLU A 112 2.72 -3.52 1.60
C GLU A 112 1.55 -2.53 1.52
N SER A 113 1.85 -1.22 1.46
CA SER A 113 0.85 -0.18 1.21
C SER A 113 1.47 1.01 0.47
N ALA A 114 0.83 1.44 -0.62
CA ALA A 114 1.27 2.61 -1.38
C ALA A 114 1.04 3.93 -0.62
N THR A 115 0.11 3.96 0.32
CA THR A 115 -0.31 5.16 1.06
C THR A 115 0.07 5.12 2.54
N PHE A 116 0.97 4.21 2.94
CA PHE A 116 1.31 3.97 4.35
C PHE A 116 1.66 5.26 5.11
N LEU A 117 2.56 6.07 4.55
CA LEU A 117 3.01 7.33 5.18
C LEU A 117 1.98 8.49 5.06
N GLU A 118 0.99 8.35 4.18
CA GLU A 118 -0.04 9.39 3.96
C GLU A 118 -1.24 9.24 4.90
N LYS A 119 -1.35 8.08 5.58
CA LYS A 119 -2.51 7.74 6.41
C LYS A 119 -2.14 7.69 7.89
N LYS A 120 -2.69 8.63 8.66
CA LYS A 120 -2.49 8.73 10.11
C LYS A 120 -2.87 7.46 10.88
N GLN A 121 -3.78 6.66 10.31
CA GLN A 121 -4.19 5.37 10.88
C GLN A 121 -3.06 4.35 10.98
N PHE A 122 -1.98 4.55 10.22
CA PHE A 122 -0.78 3.72 10.26
C PHE A 122 0.36 4.31 11.11
N ASP A 123 0.15 5.46 11.76
CA ASP A 123 1.17 6.02 12.65
C ASP A 123 1.44 5.06 13.81
N GLY A 124 2.70 4.64 13.95
CA GLY A 124 3.13 3.66 14.96
C GLY A 124 2.70 2.21 14.68
N PHE A 125 2.14 1.92 13.50
CA PHE A 125 1.68 0.58 13.14
C PHE A 125 2.81 -0.39 12.80
N ALA A 126 3.90 0.09 12.22
CA ALA A 126 5.04 -0.71 11.82
C ALA A 126 6.28 -0.42 12.67
N ASP A 127 7.06 -1.45 12.96
CA ASP A 127 8.35 -1.34 13.65
C ASP A 127 9.44 -0.78 12.73
N ILE A 128 9.34 -1.07 11.43
CA ILE A 128 10.30 -0.68 10.41
C ILE A 128 9.53 -0.20 9.17
N VAL A 129 9.92 0.93 8.62
CA VAL A 129 9.35 1.47 7.38
C VAL A 129 10.42 1.51 6.30
N LEU A 130 10.21 0.71 5.25
CA LEU A 130 11.04 0.66 4.05
C LEU A 130 10.39 1.49 2.94
N LEU A 131 11.02 2.59 2.56
CA LEU A 131 10.64 3.36 1.38
C LEU A 131 11.31 2.78 0.12
N VAL A 132 10.48 2.35 -0.83
CA VAL A 132 10.93 1.98 -2.18
C VAL A 132 10.80 3.18 -3.09
N ASP A 133 11.92 3.66 -3.58
CA ASP A 133 12.00 4.85 -4.42
C ASP A 133 12.55 4.55 -5.82
N ALA A 134 12.17 5.36 -6.78
CA ALA A 134 12.70 5.35 -8.14
C ALA A 134 12.47 6.72 -8.79
N PRO A 135 13.32 7.14 -9.76
CA PRO A 135 13.14 8.38 -10.48
C PRO A 135 11.74 8.52 -11.10
N PHE A 136 11.21 9.73 -11.14
CA PHE A 136 9.84 9.99 -11.57
C PHE A 136 9.53 9.41 -12.96
N ASP A 137 10.43 9.60 -13.92
CA ASP A 137 10.23 9.10 -15.29
C ASP A 137 10.22 7.58 -15.37
N VAL A 138 11.08 6.92 -14.57
CA VAL A 138 11.11 5.45 -14.45
C VAL A 138 9.81 4.93 -13.86
N ARG A 139 9.30 5.57 -12.80
CA ARG A 139 8.01 5.24 -12.18
C ARG A 139 6.86 5.40 -13.16
N LEU A 140 6.83 6.51 -13.91
CA LEU A 140 5.81 6.81 -14.90
C LEU A 140 5.79 5.76 -16.01
N GLU A 141 6.96 5.44 -16.59
CA GLU A 141 7.07 4.44 -17.64
C GLU A 141 6.58 3.06 -17.18
N ARG A 142 7.04 2.63 -15.98
CA ARG A 142 6.64 1.34 -15.39
C ARG A 142 5.14 1.26 -15.16
N ALA A 143 4.53 2.34 -14.63
CA ALA A 143 3.11 2.39 -14.37
C ALA A 143 2.27 2.38 -15.66
N CYS A 144 2.66 3.12 -16.68
CA CYS A 144 2.00 3.09 -17.99
C CYS A 144 2.03 1.69 -18.61
N ARG A 145 3.18 1.02 -18.57
CA ARG A 145 3.36 -0.34 -19.12
C ARG A 145 2.51 -1.36 -18.38
N ARG A 146 2.46 -1.29 -17.04
CA ARG A 146 1.71 -2.23 -16.19
C ARG A 146 0.20 -2.09 -16.35
N ASP A 147 -0.30 -0.85 -16.31
CA ASP A 147 -1.74 -0.57 -16.22
C ASP A 147 -2.40 -0.48 -17.61
N GLY A 148 -1.62 -0.36 -18.70
CA GLY A 148 -2.15 -0.10 -20.04
C GLY A 148 -2.96 1.21 -20.15
N ALA A 149 -2.80 2.11 -19.18
CA ALA A 149 -3.51 3.38 -19.10
C ALA A 149 -2.75 4.49 -19.82
N SER A 150 -3.45 5.57 -20.21
CA SER A 150 -2.81 6.71 -20.81
C SER A 150 -1.82 7.40 -19.87
N LYS A 151 -0.81 8.02 -20.44
CA LYS A 151 0.20 8.77 -19.68
C LYS A 151 -0.43 9.85 -18.80
N GLU A 152 -1.45 10.53 -19.32
CA GLU A 152 -2.19 11.57 -18.60
C GLU A 152 -2.92 11.01 -17.37
N ALA A 153 -3.54 9.84 -17.48
CA ALA A 153 -4.22 9.17 -16.36
C ALA A 153 -3.23 8.75 -15.28
N ILE A 154 -2.06 8.20 -15.66
CA ILE A 154 -1.01 7.85 -14.71
C ILE A 154 -0.42 9.10 -14.03
N LEU A 155 -0.14 10.16 -14.81
CA LEU A 155 0.35 11.44 -14.27
C LEU A 155 -0.61 12.04 -13.24
N ALA A 156 -1.92 12.01 -13.51
CA ALA A 156 -2.92 12.50 -12.55
C ALA A 156 -2.85 11.72 -11.21
N ARG A 157 -2.74 10.38 -11.28
CA ARG A 157 -2.58 9.53 -10.09
C ARG A 157 -1.26 9.76 -9.36
N MET A 158 -0.15 9.96 -10.08
CA MET A 158 1.14 10.26 -9.46
C MET A 158 1.15 11.63 -8.78
N LYS A 159 0.50 12.64 -9.39
CA LYS A 159 0.38 13.98 -8.79
C LYS A 159 -0.43 13.97 -7.48
N SER A 160 -1.40 13.06 -7.33
CA SER A 160 -2.15 12.94 -6.08
C SER A 160 -1.32 12.35 -4.93
N GLN A 161 -0.19 11.69 -5.21
CA GLN A 161 0.76 11.17 -4.21
C GLN A 161 1.81 12.23 -3.83
N ARG A 162 1.33 13.34 -3.25
CA ARG A 162 2.19 14.50 -2.96
C ARG A 162 3.38 14.15 -2.08
N LEU A 163 3.15 13.47 -0.96
CA LEU A 163 4.22 13.10 -0.02
C LEU A 163 5.26 12.19 -0.71
N MET A 164 4.84 11.21 -1.50
CA MET A 164 5.75 10.31 -2.21
C MET A 164 6.63 11.06 -3.23
N ASN A 165 6.11 12.11 -3.85
CA ASN A 165 6.89 12.93 -4.77
C ASN A 165 7.90 13.80 -4.02
N GLU A 166 7.49 14.44 -2.93
CA GLU A 166 8.37 15.24 -2.06
C GLU A 166 9.51 14.37 -1.47
N LEU A 167 9.22 13.13 -1.06
CA LEU A 167 10.21 12.17 -0.59
C LEU A 167 11.21 11.77 -1.69
N SER A 168 10.75 11.60 -2.92
CA SER A 168 11.63 11.31 -4.08
C SER A 168 12.49 12.52 -4.47
N GLU A 169 12.06 13.74 -4.14
CA GLU A 169 12.79 14.99 -4.33
C GLU A 169 13.74 15.34 -3.18
N GLY A 170 13.81 14.49 -2.15
CA GLY A 170 14.77 14.62 -1.05
C GLY A 170 14.16 15.07 0.27
N LEU A 171 12.83 15.16 0.41
CA LEU A 171 12.22 15.37 1.72
C LEU A 171 12.61 14.21 2.65
N GLU A 172 12.99 14.53 3.87
CA GLU A 172 13.24 13.56 4.93
C GLU A 172 11.97 13.38 5.78
N ASP A 173 11.62 12.14 6.07
CA ASP A 173 10.54 11.79 6.99
C ASP A 173 11.11 10.86 8.07
N PRO A 174 11.06 11.26 9.36
CA PRO A 174 11.65 10.48 10.46
C PRO A 174 11.00 9.11 10.68
N ARG A 175 9.83 8.86 10.09
CA ARG A 175 9.18 7.55 10.15
C ARG A 175 9.85 6.51 9.23
N ILE A 176 10.65 6.94 8.24
CA ILE A 176 11.34 6.04 7.32
C ILE A 176 12.60 5.50 7.98
N SER A 177 12.62 4.19 8.22
CA SER A 177 13.77 3.49 8.81
C SER A 177 14.86 3.22 7.79
N CYS A 178 14.50 2.92 6.54
CA CYS A 178 15.42 2.62 5.46
C CYS A 178 14.81 2.94 4.08
N ARG A 179 15.69 3.12 3.08
CA ARG A 179 15.30 3.43 1.69
C ARG A 179 16.00 2.48 0.73
N VAL A 180 15.27 1.98 -0.26
CA VAL A 180 15.79 1.21 -1.39
C VAL A 180 15.53 1.98 -2.67
N LEU A 181 16.60 2.29 -3.41
CA LEU A 181 16.51 2.87 -4.74
C LEU A 181 16.36 1.76 -5.78
N ASN A 182 15.35 1.87 -6.63
CA ASN A 182 15.02 0.94 -7.71
C ASN A 182 15.06 1.67 -9.06
N ASP A 183 16.24 2.03 -9.50
CA ASP A 183 16.48 2.75 -10.76
C ASP A 183 17.32 1.95 -11.78
N GLY A 184 17.81 0.80 -11.36
CA GLY A 184 18.69 -0.08 -12.15
C GLY A 184 18.05 -1.41 -12.54
N THR A 185 18.90 -2.42 -12.62
CA THR A 185 18.53 -3.81 -12.93
C THR A 185 17.89 -4.51 -11.73
N ARG A 186 17.21 -5.63 -11.99
CA ARG A 186 16.68 -6.49 -10.92
C ARG A 186 17.77 -6.98 -9.96
N GLN A 187 18.96 -7.29 -10.48
CA GLN A 187 20.07 -7.77 -9.67
C GLN A 187 20.59 -6.69 -8.71
N GLU A 188 20.69 -5.44 -9.17
CA GLU A 188 21.05 -4.29 -8.30
C GLU A 188 19.97 -4.05 -7.24
N LEU A 189 18.69 -4.11 -7.62
CA LEU A 189 17.60 -4.02 -6.66
C LEU A 189 17.70 -5.11 -5.58
N GLU A 190 17.95 -6.36 -5.96
CA GLU A 190 18.12 -7.47 -5.04
C GLU A 190 19.27 -7.22 -4.06
N GLN A 191 20.42 -6.75 -4.53
CA GLN A 191 21.56 -6.40 -3.68
C GLN A 191 21.19 -5.28 -2.67
N ASN A 192 20.46 -4.26 -3.13
CA ASN A 192 19.98 -3.17 -2.26
C ASN A 192 19.02 -3.69 -1.19
N VAL A 193 18.09 -4.57 -1.54
CA VAL A 193 17.14 -5.19 -0.59
C VAL A 193 17.88 -6.08 0.41
N LEU A 194 18.85 -6.89 -0.02
CA LEU A 194 19.66 -7.73 0.88
C LEU A 194 20.48 -6.90 1.86
N SER A 195 21.01 -5.76 1.42
CA SER A 195 21.69 -4.81 2.31
C SER A 195 20.77 -4.31 3.43
N VAL A 196 19.53 -3.96 3.09
CA VAL A 196 18.51 -3.56 4.06
C VAL A 196 18.16 -4.71 5.01
N LEU A 197 17.96 -5.93 4.51
CA LEU A 197 17.67 -7.11 5.34
C LEU A 197 18.77 -7.36 6.38
N ASN A 198 20.03 -7.21 5.99
CA ASN A 198 21.16 -7.34 6.91
C ASN A 198 21.15 -6.26 8.00
N GLN A 199 20.70 -5.05 7.71
CA GLN A 199 20.51 -3.99 8.69
C GLN A 199 19.36 -4.31 9.66
N ILE A 200 18.23 -4.77 9.13
CA ILE A 200 17.04 -5.14 9.92
C ILE A 200 17.30 -6.36 10.81
N GLY A 201 18.06 -7.34 10.32
CA GLY A 201 18.40 -8.56 11.08
C GLY A 201 19.30 -8.32 12.29
N ASN A 202 19.90 -7.13 12.40
CA ASN A 202 20.71 -6.70 13.55
C ASN A 202 19.91 -5.87 14.59
N TYR A 203 18.62 -5.71 14.40
CA TYR A 203 17.65 -5.11 15.34
C TYR A 203 16.89 -6.26 16.03
#